data_5b633c65ebaa8a326520318590acebcf
#
_entry.id   5b633c65ebaa8a326520318590acebcf
#
_cell.length_a   1.000
_cell.length_b   1.000
_cell.length_c   1.000
_cell.angle_alpha   90.00
_cell.angle_beta   90.00
_cell.angle_gamma   90.00
#
_symmetry.space_group_name_H-M   'P 1'
#
loop_
_entity.id
_entity.type
_entity.pdbx_description
1 polymer ?
#
loop_
_entity_poly.entity_id
_entity_poly.type
_entity_poly.pdbx_seq_one_letter_code
_entity_poly.pdbx_strand_id
1 'polypeptide(L)'
;MTTNESTGFAHDTSTGHLEGFDAFVQVRGRALLRFAYVLSGDAHLAEDLVQEVLARMHRRWDKVTAMHHPEAYVRTAIVRQYLSWRRRRSARESILAEVPEPLGLDEPQQQVLARDQMWQLLTGLPRAQRAVLVLRFYCDLPDDEIAALLGCGESTVRSQASRALARMRKLLGEEGVSGNG
;
A
#
# COMPACT_ATOMS: atom_id res chain seq x y z
N MET A 1 -64.14 -3.43 -8.38
CA MET A 1 -63.13 -4.52 -8.45
C MET A 1 -62.01 -4.05 -9.33
N THR A 2 -61.00 -3.50 -8.75
CA THR A 2 -59.77 -3.13 -9.47
C THR A 2 -58.62 -3.43 -8.54
N THR A 3 -57.93 -4.51 -8.85
CA THR A 3 -56.78 -5.04 -8.16
C THR A 3 -55.57 -4.16 -8.54
N ASN A 4 -55.00 -3.50 -7.56
CA ASN A 4 -53.77 -2.74 -7.70
C ASN A 4 -52.58 -3.65 -7.36
N GLU A 5 -51.90 -4.13 -8.40
CA GLU A 5 -50.64 -4.83 -8.23
C GLU A 5 -49.49 -3.80 -8.18
N SER A 6 -49.09 -3.46 -6.96
CA SER A 6 -47.83 -2.74 -6.70
C SER A 6 -46.67 -3.72 -6.83
N THR A 7 -46.11 -3.82 -8.02
CA THR A 7 -44.83 -4.48 -8.22
C THR A 7 -43.71 -3.57 -7.65
N GLY A 8 -43.34 -3.85 -6.41
CA GLY A 8 -42.18 -3.23 -5.78
C GLY A 8 -40.91 -3.73 -6.46
N PHE A 9 -40.29 -2.87 -7.26
CA PHE A 9 -38.91 -3.05 -7.69
C PHE A 9 -38.02 -2.92 -6.44
N ALA A 10 -37.63 -4.07 -5.89
CA ALA A 10 -36.49 -4.11 -4.99
C ALA A 10 -35.28 -3.65 -5.80
N HIS A 11 -34.86 -2.42 -5.58
CA HIS A 11 -33.57 -1.94 -6.09
C HIS A 11 -32.51 -2.87 -5.56
N ASP A 12 -31.89 -3.58 -6.48
CA ASP A 12 -30.78 -4.49 -6.25
C ASP A 12 -29.57 -3.68 -5.77
N THR A 13 -29.49 -3.49 -4.45
CA THR A 13 -28.35 -2.85 -3.76
C THR A 13 -27.06 -3.61 -4.02
N SER A 14 -27.11 -4.86 -4.45
CA SER A 14 -25.98 -5.71 -4.78
C SER A 14 -25.26 -5.24 -6.05
N THR A 15 -26.00 -4.84 -7.09
CA THR A 15 -25.42 -4.41 -8.37
C THR A 15 -24.71 -3.07 -8.23
N GLY A 16 -25.29 -2.09 -7.56
CA GLY A 16 -24.65 -0.80 -7.29
C GLY A 16 -23.38 -0.91 -6.43
N HIS A 17 -23.35 -1.85 -5.50
CA HIS A 17 -22.18 -2.16 -4.68
C HIS A 17 -21.02 -2.71 -5.52
N LEU A 18 -21.30 -3.65 -6.44
CA LEU A 18 -20.31 -4.23 -7.35
C LEU A 18 -19.77 -3.18 -8.33
N GLU A 19 -20.64 -2.39 -8.93
CA GLU A 19 -20.24 -1.32 -9.86
C GLU A 19 -19.33 -0.28 -9.19
N GLY A 20 -19.66 0.15 -7.98
CA GLY A 20 -18.84 1.10 -7.22
C GLY A 20 -17.47 0.53 -6.82
N PHE A 21 -17.41 -0.74 -6.43
CA PHE A 21 -16.16 -1.41 -6.10
C PHE A 21 -15.28 -1.62 -7.34
N ASP A 22 -15.86 -2.11 -8.44
CA ASP A 22 -15.12 -2.35 -9.68
C ASP A 22 -14.57 -1.04 -10.25
N ALA A 23 -15.35 0.03 -10.24
CA ALA A 23 -14.89 1.35 -10.65
C ALA A 23 -13.72 1.83 -9.79
N PHE A 24 -13.77 1.64 -8.47
CA PHE A 24 -12.66 1.95 -7.58
C PHE A 24 -11.40 1.16 -7.92
N VAL A 25 -11.53 -0.16 -8.14
CA VAL A 25 -10.39 -1.03 -8.50
C VAL A 25 -9.81 -0.63 -9.84
N GLN A 26 -10.63 -0.33 -10.84
CA GLN A 26 -10.15 0.12 -12.16
C GLN A 26 -9.35 1.42 -12.07
N VAL A 27 -9.83 2.40 -11.29
CA VAL A 27 -9.18 3.70 -11.17
C VAL A 27 -7.96 3.66 -10.25
N ARG A 28 -8.02 2.92 -9.13
CA ARG A 28 -7.02 2.96 -8.06
C ARG A 28 -6.13 1.73 -7.98
N GLY A 29 -6.50 0.62 -8.62
CA GLY A 29 -5.79 -0.67 -8.50
C GLY A 29 -4.30 -0.58 -8.81
N ARG A 30 -3.92 0.11 -9.89
CA ARG A 30 -2.50 0.32 -10.25
C ARG A 30 -1.75 1.12 -9.19
N ALA A 31 -2.36 2.16 -8.62
CA ALA A 31 -1.75 2.97 -7.57
C ALA A 31 -1.57 2.17 -6.27
N LEU A 32 -2.54 1.32 -5.93
CA LEU A 32 -2.46 0.42 -4.76
C LEU A 32 -1.39 -0.65 -4.95
N LEU A 33 -1.26 -1.25 -6.13
CA LEU A 33 -0.19 -2.21 -6.45
C LEU A 33 1.19 -1.55 -6.34
N ARG A 34 1.37 -0.37 -6.93
CA ARG A 34 2.60 0.41 -6.79
C ARG A 34 2.93 0.70 -5.34
N PHE A 35 1.95 1.14 -4.58
CA PHE A 35 2.08 1.40 -3.14
C PHE A 35 2.54 0.14 -2.37
N ALA A 36 1.88 -0.99 -2.59
CA ALA A 36 2.22 -2.25 -1.96
C ALA A 36 3.62 -2.75 -2.35
N TYR A 37 4.01 -2.56 -3.62
CA TYR A 37 5.34 -2.88 -4.10
C TYR A 37 6.43 -2.04 -3.42
N VAL A 38 6.24 -0.73 -3.34
CA VAL A 38 7.20 0.14 -2.63
C VAL A 38 7.33 -0.26 -1.17
N LEU A 39 6.23 -0.65 -0.53
CA LEU A 39 6.23 -1.08 0.85
C LEU A 39 6.96 -2.42 1.05
N SER A 40 6.69 -3.40 0.19
CA SER A 40 7.20 -4.78 0.32
C SER A 40 8.59 -4.97 -0.31
N GLY A 41 8.84 -4.33 -1.44
CA GLY A 41 9.99 -4.55 -2.31
C GLY A 41 9.90 -5.86 -3.11
N ASP A 42 8.71 -6.46 -3.21
CA ASP A 42 8.45 -7.75 -3.84
C ASP A 42 7.11 -7.66 -4.58
N ALA A 43 7.11 -7.98 -5.88
CA ALA A 43 5.94 -7.84 -6.74
C ALA A 43 4.84 -8.84 -6.41
N HIS A 44 5.20 -10.10 -6.22
CA HIS A 44 4.23 -11.15 -5.90
C HIS A 44 3.58 -10.88 -4.53
N LEU A 45 4.39 -10.49 -3.54
CA LEU A 45 3.85 -10.10 -2.24
C LEU A 45 2.95 -8.88 -2.35
N ALA A 46 3.29 -7.90 -3.19
CA ALA A 46 2.47 -6.72 -3.40
C ALA A 46 1.09 -7.08 -4.00
N GLU A 47 1.06 -7.97 -4.99
CA GLU A 47 -0.17 -8.48 -5.59
C GLU A 47 -1.02 -9.22 -4.56
N ASP A 48 -0.44 -10.14 -3.80
CA ASP A 48 -1.13 -10.90 -2.75
C ASP A 48 -1.73 -9.98 -1.70
N LEU A 49 -0.97 -8.98 -1.22
CA LEU A 49 -1.43 -8.01 -0.24
C LEU A 49 -2.63 -7.20 -0.74
N VAL A 50 -2.55 -6.71 -1.99
CA VAL A 50 -3.63 -5.92 -2.59
C VAL A 50 -4.86 -6.78 -2.81
N GLN A 51 -4.72 -7.97 -3.38
CA GLN A 51 -5.83 -8.89 -3.62
C GLN A 51 -6.54 -9.27 -2.31
N GLU A 52 -5.79 -9.64 -1.27
CA GLU A 52 -6.36 -10.01 0.02
C GLU A 52 -7.10 -8.85 0.68
N VAL A 53 -6.54 -7.64 0.60
CA VAL A 53 -7.19 -6.44 1.15
C VAL A 53 -8.44 -6.09 0.36
N LEU A 54 -8.38 -6.07 -0.97
CA LEU A 54 -9.52 -5.77 -1.83
C LEU A 54 -10.65 -6.80 -1.66
N ALA A 55 -10.34 -8.09 -1.56
CA ALA A 55 -11.32 -9.13 -1.30
C ALA A 55 -12.07 -8.94 0.04
N ARG A 56 -11.38 -8.44 1.08
CA ARG A 56 -12.02 -8.08 2.35
C ARG A 56 -12.85 -6.81 2.25
N MET A 57 -12.36 -5.80 1.50
CA MET A 57 -13.06 -4.53 1.31
C MET A 57 -14.33 -4.71 0.49
N HIS A 58 -14.29 -5.54 -0.54
CA HIS A 58 -15.45 -5.87 -1.36
C HIS A 58 -16.67 -6.26 -0.50
N ARG A 59 -16.50 -7.13 0.50
CA ARG A 59 -17.57 -7.54 1.41
C ARG A 59 -18.11 -6.44 2.32
N ARG A 60 -17.46 -5.30 2.41
CA ARG A 60 -17.79 -4.18 3.28
C ARG A 60 -17.76 -2.84 2.52
N TRP A 61 -17.93 -2.91 1.20
CA TRP A 61 -17.70 -1.76 0.33
C TRP A 61 -18.57 -0.56 0.70
N ASP A 62 -19.84 -0.76 1.04
CA ASP A 62 -20.72 0.33 1.48
C ASP A 62 -20.19 1.07 2.71
N LYS A 63 -19.56 0.35 3.65
CA LYS A 63 -18.93 0.97 4.82
C LYS A 63 -17.66 1.72 4.46
N VAL A 64 -16.92 1.22 3.49
CA VAL A 64 -15.68 1.85 3.02
C VAL A 64 -15.98 3.13 2.24
N THR A 65 -16.99 3.12 1.37
CA THR A 65 -17.40 4.30 0.60
C THR A 65 -18.02 5.39 1.47
N ALA A 66 -18.63 5.03 2.58
CA ALA A 66 -19.16 5.98 3.55
C ALA A 66 -18.05 6.74 4.31
N MET A 67 -16.79 6.33 4.19
CA MET A 67 -15.66 7.02 4.81
C MET A 67 -15.23 8.24 3.99
N HIS A 68 -14.73 9.29 4.64
CA HIS A 68 -14.27 10.50 3.97
C HIS A 68 -13.12 10.25 2.98
N HIS A 69 -12.28 9.25 3.27
CA HIS A 69 -11.10 8.91 2.47
C HIS A 69 -10.96 7.39 2.26
N PRO A 70 -11.77 6.78 1.38
CA PRO A 70 -11.75 5.33 1.14
C PRO A 70 -10.37 4.79 0.75
N GLU A 71 -9.65 5.52 -0.11
CA GLU A 71 -8.32 5.13 -0.57
C GLU A 71 -7.29 5.10 0.56
N ALA A 72 -7.28 6.09 1.44
CA ALA A 72 -6.38 6.12 2.61
C ALA A 72 -6.67 4.93 3.55
N TYR A 73 -7.93 4.59 3.74
CA TYR A 73 -8.33 3.41 4.51
C TYR A 73 -7.80 2.10 3.89
N VAL A 74 -7.93 1.94 2.58
CA VAL A 74 -7.41 0.76 1.86
C VAL A 74 -5.88 0.69 1.96
N ARG A 75 -5.17 1.80 1.80
CA ARG A 75 -3.70 1.86 1.99
C ARG A 75 -3.28 1.45 3.40
N THR A 76 -3.96 1.97 4.41
CA THR A 76 -3.70 1.57 5.82
C THR A 76 -3.95 0.07 6.03
N ALA A 77 -4.99 -0.48 5.41
CA ALA A 77 -5.26 -1.92 5.46
C ALA A 77 -4.14 -2.75 4.79
N ILE A 78 -3.58 -2.30 3.67
CA ILE A 78 -2.43 -2.93 3.01
C ILE A 78 -1.21 -2.92 3.92
N VAL A 79 -0.92 -1.79 4.58
CA VAL A 79 0.20 -1.72 5.54
C VAL A 79 0.02 -2.69 6.70
N ARG A 80 -1.18 -2.72 7.32
CA ARG A 80 -1.48 -3.65 8.43
C ARG A 80 -1.32 -5.10 8.01
N GLN A 81 -1.76 -5.44 6.79
CA GLN A 81 -1.60 -6.76 6.21
C GLN A 81 -0.13 -7.11 6.00
N TYR A 82 0.66 -6.21 5.42
CA TYR A 82 2.10 -6.37 5.25
C TYR A 82 2.83 -6.59 6.58
N LEU A 83 2.54 -5.78 7.60
CA LEU A 83 3.15 -5.93 8.91
C LEU A 83 2.76 -7.25 9.60
N SER A 84 1.51 -7.68 9.43
CA SER A 84 1.06 -8.99 9.92
C SER A 84 1.79 -10.14 9.23
N TRP A 85 1.95 -10.05 7.90
CA TRP A 85 2.72 -11.02 7.12
C TRP A 85 4.19 -11.07 7.57
N ARG A 86 4.82 -9.91 7.76
CA ARG A 86 6.21 -9.83 8.26
C ARG A 86 6.39 -10.49 9.61
N ARG A 87 5.49 -10.23 10.55
CA ARG A 87 5.56 -10.88 11.89
C ARG A 87 5.47 -12.39 11.79
N ARG A 88 4.56 -12.90 10.96
CA ARG A 88 4.43 -14.35 10.73
C ARG A 88 5.67 -14.95 10.09
N ARG A 89 6.27 -14.26 9.15
CA ARG A 89 7.48 -14.69 8.47
C ARG A 89 8.68 -14.69 9.43
N SER A 90 8.90 -13.60 10.15
CA SER A 90 10.00 -13.51 11.14
C SER A 90 9.91 -14.60 12.22
N ALA A 91 8.70 -14.93 12.67
CA ALA A 91 8.50 -16.06 13.58
C ALA A 91 8.86 -17.43 12.96
N ARG A 92 8.70 -17.58 11.63
CA ARG A 92 9.09 -18.79 10.89
C ARG A 92 10.58 -18.83 10.53
N GLU A 93 11.17 -17.70 10.15
CA GLU A 93 12.59 -17.57 9.78
C GLU A 93 13.53 -17.78 10.97
N SER A 94 13.06 -17.62 12.20
CA SER A 94 13.78 -18.06 13.41
C SER A 94 14.01 -19.58 13.43
N ILE A 95 13.34 -20.34 12.56
CA ILE A 95 13.44 -21.81 12.46
C ILE A 95 14.21 -22.23 11.20
N LEU A 96 14.27 -21.42 10.15
CA LEU A 96 14.90 -21.73 8.86
C LEU A 96 15.54 -20.45 8.29
N ALA A 97 16.85 -20.37 8.36
CA ALA A 97 17.64 -19.29 7.79
C ALA A 97 17.77 -19.46 6.25
N GLU A 98 16.80 -18.98 5.50
CA GLU A 98 16.98 -18.72 4.07
C GLU A 98 16.46 -17.31 3.75
N VAL A 99 17.37 -16.46 3.27
CA VAL A 99 17.04 -15.13 2.76
C VAL A 99 16.54 -15.31 1.33
N PRO A 100 15.28 -15.04 1.01
CA PRO A 100 14.82 -15.08 -0.37
C PRO A 100 15.47 -13.92 -1.13
N GLU A 101 16.10 -14.22 -2.25
CA GLU A 101 16.51 -13.21 -3.23
C GLU A 101 15.27 -12.44 -3.73
N PRO A 102 15.40 -11.12 -4.00
CA PRO A 102 14.32 -10.36 -4.61
C PRO A 102 14.05 -10.93 -6.00
N LEU A 103 12.90 -11.58 -6.15
CA LEU A 103 12.40 -11.99 -7.45
C LEU A 103 12.12 -10.73 -8.27
N GLY A 104 12.72 -10.66 -9.47
CA GLY A 104 12.57 -9.53 -10.37
C GLY A 104 11.11 -9.30 -10.74
N LEU A 105 10.76 -8.03 -10.92
CA LEU A 105 9.47 -7.64 -11.51
C LEU A 105 9.42 -8.06 -12.96
N ASP A 106 8.24 -8.43 -13.46
CA ASP A 106 8.00 -8.53 -14.89
C ASP A 106 8.24 -7.16 -15.56
N GLU A 107 8.85 -7.18 -16.76
CA GLU A 107 9.26 -5.96 -17.49
C GLU A 107 8.21 -4.84 -17.56
N PRO A 108 6.89 -5.09 -17.74
CA PRO A 108 5.89 -4.03 -17.80
C PRO A 108 5.70 -3.29 -16.48
N GLN A 109 5.85 -3.97 -15.33
CA GLN A 109 5.71 -3.37 -14.00
C GLN A 109 6.95 -2.55 -13.63
N GLN A 110 8.14 -2.99 -14.01
CA GLN A 110 9.38 -2.23 -13.86
C GLN A 110 9.36 -0.93 -14.66
N GLN A 111 8.86 -0.94 -15.89
CA GLN A 111 8.79 0.25 -16.74
C GLN A 111 7.83 1.32 -16.20
N VAL A 112 6.72 0.93 -15.58
CA VAL A 112 5.79 1.87 -14.96
C VAL A 112 6.38 2.50 -13.69
N LEU A 113 7.16 1.74 -12.92
CA LEU A 113 7.87 2.22 -11.74
C LEU A 113 9.10 3.06 -12.09
N ALA A 114 9.81 2.69 -13.17
CA ALA A 114 11.01 3.41 -13.63
C ALA A 114 10.76 4.85 -14.09
N ARG A 115 9.51 5.20 -14.42
CA ARG A 115 9.13 6.56 -14.85
C ARG A 115 8.87 7.53 -13.70
N ASP A 116 8.79 7.04 -12.48
CA ASP A 116 8.50 7.87 -11.30
C ASP A 116 9.73 7.88 -10.37
N GLN A 117 10.54 8.92 -10.48
CA GLN A 117 11.76 9.11 -9.67
C GLN A 117 11.50 8.96 -8.16
N MET A 118 10.36 9.45 -7.67
CA MET A 118 10.01 9.35 -6.26
C MET A 118 9.91 7.90 -5.81
N TRP A 119 9.31 7.03 -6.64
CA TRP A 119 9.18 5.61 -6.33
C TRP A 119 10.51 4.88 -6.36
N GLN A 120 11.40 5.24 -7.29
CA GLN A 120 12.77 4.70 -7.33
C GLN A 120 13.55 5.10 -6.07
N LEU A 121 13.47 6.36 -5.66
CA LEU A 121 14.10 6.83 -4.44
C LEU A 121 13.61 6.08 -3.20
N LEU A 122 12.30 5.86 -3.10
CA LEU A 122 11.71 5.08 -2.00
C LEU A 122 12.17 3.61 -2.00
N THR A 123 12.25 2.95 -3.17
CA THR A 123 12.71 1.57 -3.25
C THR A 123 14.20 1.42 -2.89
N GLY A 124 15.00 2.44 -3.12
CA GLY A 124 16.42 2.50 -2.72
C GLY A 124 16.66 2.67 -1.21
N LEU A 125 15.62 2.98 -0.43
CA LEU A 125 15.75 3.11 1.02
C LEU A 125 15.72 1.75 1.74
N PRO A 126 16.44 1.63 2.88
CA PRO A 126 16.26 0.51 3.79
C PRO A 126 14.78 0.36 4.20
N ARG A 127 14.32 -0.89 4.36
CA ARG A 127 12.89 -1.21 4.60
C ARG A 127 12.26 -0.42 5.74
N ALA A 128 12.95 -0.25 6.88
CA ALA A 128 12.44 0.49 8.02
C ALA A 128 12.25 1.98 7.71
N GLN A 129 13.21 2.59 7.00
CA GLN A 129 13.16 3.98 6.56
C GLN A 129 12.02 4.22 5.58
N ARG A 130 11.90 3.34 4.58
CA ARG A 130 10.84 3.36 3.58
C ARG A 130 9.46 3.22 4.21
N ALA A 131 9.28 2.25 5.11
CA ALA A 131 8.01 2.03 5.81
C ALA A 131 7.57 3.29 6.59
N VAL A 132 8.48 3.93 7.30
CA VAL A 132 8.17 5.17 8.04
C VAL A 132 7.73 6.29 7.10
N LEU A 133 8.44 6.52 5.97
CA LEU A 133 8.04 7.57 5.03
C LEU A 133 6.70 7.27 4.37
N VAL A 134 6.48 6.02 3.96
CA VAL A 134 5.20 5.61 3.36
C VAL A 134 4.05 5.81 4.35
N LEU A 135 4.20 5.41 5.60
CA LEU A 135 3.17 5.58 6.62
C LEU A 135 2.88 7.05 6.90
N ARG A 136 3.93 7.87 7.01
CA ARG A 136 3.80 9.30 7.33
C ARG A 136 3.20 10.11 6.18
N PHE A 137 3.68 9.93 4.94
CA PHE A 137 3.36 10.81 3.82
C PHE A 137 2.28 10.25 2.88
N TYR A 138 2.09 8.93 2.81
CA TYR A 138 1.04 8.33 1.97
C TYR A 138 -0.19 7.89 2.75
N CYS A 139 -0.02 7.53 4.02
CA CYS A 139 -1.13 7.16 4.89
C CYS A 139 -1.52 8.29 5.86
N ASP A 140 -0.76 9.37 5.91
CA ASP A 140 -0.96 10.54 6.77
C ASP A 140 -1.12 10.17 8.25
N LEU A 141 -0.27 9.23 8.72
CA LEU A 141 -0.31 8.75 10.07
C LEU A 141 0.66 9.55 10.96
N PRO A 142 0.27 9.91 12.19
CA PRO A 142 1.14 10.52 13.17
C PRO A 142 2.16 9.52 13.73
N ASP A 143 3.24 10.01 14.32
CA ASP A 143 4.37 9.20 14.76
C ASP A 143 4.04 8.16 15.82
N ASP A 144 3.11 8.45 16.70
CA ASP A 144 2.62 7.51 17.71
C ASP A 144 1.87 6.31 17.10
N GLU A 145 1.02 6.56 16.10
CA GLU A 145 0.35 5.48 15.36
C GLU A 145 1.36 4.67 14.53
N ILE A 146 2.33 5.32 13.89
CA ILE A 146 3.41 4.65 13.17
C ILE A 146 4.23 3.77 14.13
N ALA A 147 4.58 4.29 15.30
CA ALA A 147 5.31 3.58 16.34
C ALA A 147 4.56 2.32 16.79
N ALA A 148 3.25 2.46 17.08
CA ALA A 148 2.39 1.35 17.44
C ALA A 148 2.30 0.29 16.32
N LEU A 149 2.16 0.70 15.06
CA LEU A 149 2.11 -0.21 13.90
C LEU A 149 3.41 -0.96 13.67
N LEU A 150 4.55 -0.27 13.82
CA LEU A 150 5.88 -0.86 13.58
C LEU A 150 6.43 -1.60 14.79
N GLY A 151 5.80 -1.48 15.97
CA GLY A 151 6.26 -2.08 17.23
C GLY A 151 7.58 -1.46 17.73
N CYS A 152 7.74 -0.14 17.59
CA CYS A 152 8.93 0.60 18.02
C CYS A 152 8.53 1.89 18.77
N GLY A 153 9.52 2.63 19.29
CA GLY A 153 9.26 3.92 19.94
C GLY A 153 9.14 5.06 18.93
N GLU A 154 8.42 6.13 19.27
CA GLU A 154 8.31 7.33 18.43
C GLU A 154 9.66 7.98 18.13
N SER A 155 10.62 7.94 19.05
CA SER A 155 11.99 8.40 18.80
C SER A 155 12.67 7.64 17.68
N THR A 156 12.39 6.33 17.58
CA THR A 156 12.85 5.48 16.47
C THR A 156 12.18 5.90 15.16
N VAL A 157 10.87 6.16 15.16
CA VAL A 157 10.15 6.66 13.99
C VAL A 157 10.76 7.97 13.51
N ARG A 158 10.97 8.94 14.39
CA ARG A 158 11.59 10.24 14.05
C ARG A 158 13.00 10.08 13.49
N SER A 159 13.83 9.23 14.11
CA SER A 159 15.20 8.99 13.64
C SER A 159 15.24 8.31 12.28
N GLN A 160 14.35 7.32 12.03
CA GLN A 160 14.24 6.65 10.73
C GLN A 160 13.76 7.61 9.64
N ALA A 161 12.79 8.48 9.93
CA ALA A 161 12.32 9.49 8.99
C ALA A 161 13.44 10.49 8.63
N SER A 162 14.16 10.99 9.62
CA SER A 162 15.28 11.91 9.39
C SER A 162 16.38 11.30 8.51
N ARG A 163 16.79 10.06 8.81
CA ARG A 163 17.78 9.32 8.01
C ARG A 163 17.29 9.06 6.58
N ALA A 164 16.02 8.71 6.43
CA ALA A 164 15.41 8.47 5.13
C ALA A 164 15.42 9.73 4.27
N LEU A 165 15.00 10.89 4.83
CA LEU A 165 15.00 12.17 4.13
C LEU A 165 16.40 12.63 3.77
N ALA A 166 17.38 12.44 4.67
CA ALA A 166 18.78 12.76 4.39
C ALA A 166 19.33 11.92 3.23
N ARG A 167 19.01 10.62 3.21
CA ARG A 167 19.43 9.71 2.13
C ARG A 167 18.77 10.07 0.79
N MET A 168 17.47 10.41 0.79
CA MET A 168 16.79 10.86 -0.43
C MET A 168 17.39 12.16 -0.99
N ARG A 169 17.71 13.14 -0.12
CA ARG A 169 18.39 14.37 -0.57
C ARG A 169 19.75 14.07 -1.21
N LYS A 170 20.51 13.14 -0.64
CA LYS A 170 21.80 12.72 -1.21
C LYS A 170 21.62 12.11 -2.60
N LEU A 171 20.68 11.18 -2.76
CA LEU A 171 20.39 10.54 -4.05
C LEU A 171 19.93 11.56 -5.11
N LEU A 172 19.07 12.51 -4.76
CA LEU A 172 18.64 13.58 -5.65
C LEU A 172 19.79 14.53 -6.03
N GLY A 173 20.72 14.80 -5.09
CA GLY A 173 21.90 15.64 -5.35
C GLY A 173 22.93 14.96 -6.27
N GLU A 174 23.08 13.65 -6.19
CA GLU A 174 23.98 12.87 -7.05
C GLU A 174 23.44 12.76 -8.50
N GLU A 175 22.12 12.67 -8.70
CA GLU A 175 21.52 12.68 -10.04
C GLU A 175 21.62 14.04 -10.73
N GLY A 176 21.57 15.14 -9.98
CA GLY A 176 21.69 16.50 -10.52
C GLY A 176 23.11 16.81 -11.05
N VAL A 177 24.14 16.10 -10.60
CA VAL A 177 25.53 16.28 -11.02
C VAL A 177 25.89 15.44 -12.24
N SER A 178 25.20 14.32 -12.48
CA SER A 178 25.46 13.43 -13.63
C SER A 178 24.79 13.89 -14.94
N GLY A 179 23.93 14.90 -14.90
CA GLY A 179 23.19 15.39 -16.07
C GLY A 179 23.85 16.57 -16.82
N ASN A 180 25.04 17.00 -16.44
CA ASN A 180 25.71 18.17 -17.05
C ASN A 180 27.16 17.83 -17.45
N GLY A 181 27.26 16.85 -18.35
CA GLY A 181 28.52 16.47 -18.99
C GLY A 181 28.33 16.16 -20.45
#